data_2041966b3d0825d9617369c83a2ebdca
#
_entry.id   2041966b3d0825d9617369c83a2ebdca
#
_cell.length_a   1.000
_cell.length_b   1.000
_cell.length_c   1.000
_cell.angle_alpha   90.00
_cell.angle_beta   90.00
_cell.angle_gamma   90.00
#
_symmetry.space_group_name_H-M   'P 1'
#
loop_
_entity.id
_entity.type
_entity.pdbx_description
1 polymer ?
#
loop_
_entity_poly.entity_id
_entity_poly.type
_entity_poly.pdbx_seq_one_letter_code
_entity_poly.pdbx_strand_id
1 'polypeptide(L)'
;MKTGIITTDTYLNHDTGQGHPERADRVSVVIENLKKNKKLIWKKPLKFDTKYLKIAHESDYIDEVENSFPKKGLHFLDGDTIVSPGSRQASSDAVASIITAIDSVQNKEFKNVFCPVRPPGHHAEKDKAMGFCIYNNVAVGAHYLIDKYKFNKIAIIDFDVHHGNGTQDIFYDNEKVLYISTHQYPFYPGTGADN
;
A
#
# COMPACT_ATOMS: atom_id res chain seq x y z
N MET A 1 18.34 2.84 -19.07
CA MET A 1 17.87 2.46 -17.71
C MET A 1 16.38 2.21 -17.82
N LYS A 2 15.84 1.03 -17.44
CA LYS A 2 14.43 0.68 -17.60
C LYS A 2 13.67 0.99 -16.31
N THR A 3 12.57 1.76 -16.42
CA THR A 3 11.63 2.01 -15.33
C THR A 3 10.36 1.21 -15.57
N GLY A 4 9.96 0.39 -14.61
CA GLY A 4 8.72 -0.38 -14.65
C GLY A 4 7.55 0.40 -14.03
N ILE A 5 6.36 0.18 -14.58
CA ILE A 5 5.09 0.58 -13.98
C ILE A 5 4.30 -0.69 -13.69
N ILE A 6 3.94 -0.91 -12.42
CA ILE A 6 3.13 -2.06 -12.04
C ILE A 6 1.78 -1.56 -11.55
N THR A 7 0.73 -1.92 -12.27
CA THR A 7 -0.64 -1.47 -12.00
C THR A 7 -1.68 -2.41 -12.61
N THR A 8 -2.92 -2.27 -12.20
CA THR A 8 -4.06 -3.03 -12.71
C THR A 8 -5.34 -2.19 -12.65
N ASP A 9 -6.32 -2.53 -13.48
CA ASP A 9 -7.61 -1.83 -13.51
C ASP A 9 -8.50 -2.17 -12.30
N THR A 10 -8.16 -3.19 -11.50
CA THR A 10 -8.92 -3.56 -10.29
C THR A 10 -8.99 -2.42 -9.27
N TYR A 11 -8.02 -1.52 -9.27
CA TYR A 11 -8.02 -0.33 -8.41
C TYR A 11 -9.20 0.60 -8.66
N LEU A 12 -9.77 0.59 -9.87
CA LEU A 12 -10.94 1.39 -10.21
C LEU A 12 -12.23 0.82 -9.61
N ASN A 13 -12.23 -0.46 -9.21
CA ASN A 13 -13.37 -1.14 -8.60
C ASN A 13 -13.46 -0.97 -7.08
N HIS A 14 -12.45 -0.34 -6.46
CA HIS A 14 -12.51 0.05 -5.06
C HIS A 14 -13.37 1.30 -4.95
N ASP A 15 -14.66 1.11 -4.63
CA ASP A 15 -15.63 2.18 -4.47
C ASP A 15 -15.68 2.60 -2.99
N THR A 16 -15.37 3.86 -2.74
CA THR A 16 -15.37 4.48 -1.41
C THR A 16 -16.60 5.36 -1.18
N GLY A 17 -17.52 5.40 -2.14
CA GLY A 17 -18.73 6.22 -2.09
C GLY A 17 -18.56 7.60 -2.72
N GLN A 18 -19.70 8.21 -2.98
CA GLN A 18 -19.76 9.52 -3.64
C GLN A 18 -19.16 10.62 -2.75
N GLY A 19 -18.28 11.44 -3.31
CA GLY A 19 -17.66 12.58 -2.62
C GLY A 19 -16.48 12.22 -1.72
N HIS A 20 -16.12 10.93 -1.60
CA HIS A 20 -14.96 10.53 -0.83
C HIS A 20 -13.65 11.06 -1.45
N PRO A 21 -12.69 11.58 -0.64
CA PRO A 21 -11.43 12.12 -1.17
C PRO A 21 -10.54 11.05 -1.80
N GLU A 22 -10.52 9.82 -1.26
CA GLU A 22 -9.86 8.68 -1.87
C GLU A 22 -10.81 8.04 -2.88
N ARG A 23 -10.63 8.31 -4.18
CA ARG A 23 -11.50 7.89 -5.28
C ARG A 23 -10.71 7.40 -6.49
N ALA A 24 -11.38 6.66 -7.38
CA ALA A 24 -10.77 6.04 -8.56
C ALA A 24 -10.02 7.03 -9.47
N ASP A 25 -10.53 8.26 -9.61
CA ASP A 25 -9.93 9.31 -10.44
C ASP A 25 -8.48 9.61 -10.06
N ARG A 26 -8.11 9.46 -8.77
CA ARG A 26 -6.75 9.74 -8.30
C ARG A 26 -5.73 8.86 -9.02
N VAL A 27 -6.00 7.57 -9.15
CA VAL A 27 -5.08 6.64 -9.82
C VAL A 27 -5.22 6.70 -11.34
N SER A 28 -6.43 6.88 -11.89
CA SER A 28 -6.64 6.94 -13.33
C SER A 28 -5.93 8.12 -13.97
N VAL A 29 -6.00 9.32 -13.37
CA VAL A 29 -5.27 10.52 -13.86
C VAL A 29 -3.75 10.29 -13.87
N VAL A 30 -3.21 9.65 -12.83
CA VAL A 30 -1.79 9.29 -12.77
C VAL A 30 -1.42 8.33 -13.92
N ILE A 31 -2.21 7.26 -14.09
CA ILE A 31 -1.97 6.25 -15.14
C ILE A 31 -2.04 6.87 -16.54
N GLU A 32 -3.05 7.71 -16.80
CA GLU A 32 -3.19 8.39 -18.09
C GLU A 32 -1.98 9.29 -18.40
N ASN A 33 -1.46 10.01 -17.42
CA ASN A 33 -0.27 10.83 -17.60
C ASN A 33 0.98 9.97 -17.83
N LEU A 34 1.16 8.89 -17.10
CA LEU A 34 2.28 7.97 -17.28
C LEU A 34 2.29 7.33 -18.68
N LYS A 35 1.10 7.00 -19.24
CA LYS A 35 0.97 6.43 -20.60
C LYS A 35 1.52 7.35 -21.72
N LYS A 36 1.66 8.64 -21.47
CA LYS A 36 2.29 9.58 -22.42
C LYS A 36 3.80 9.32 -22.57
N ASN A 37 4.45 8.75 -21.57
CA ASN A 37 5.86 8.42 -21.62
C ASN A 37 6.09 7.01 -22.17
N LYS A 38 6.45 6.91 -23.45
CA LYS A 38 6.67 5.64 -24.17
C LYS A 38 7.91 4.85 -23.71
N LYS A 39 8.75 5.40 -22.83
CA LYS A 39 9.93 4.72 -22.28
C LYS A 39 9.59 3.85 -21.06
N LEU A 40 8.39 4.01 -20.48
CA LEU A 40 7.92 3.22 -19.36
C LEU A 40 7.45 1.84 -19.81
N ILE A 41 7.77 0.83 -19.03
CA ILE A 41 7.40 -0.57 -19.32
C ILE A 41 6.34 -1.00 -18.33
N TRP A 42 5.21 -1.45 -18.84
CA TRP A 42 4.02 -1.79 -18.06
C TRP A 42 3.97 -3.28 -17.74
N LYS A 43 3.62 -3.60 -16.50
CA LYS A 43 3.46 -4.97 -16.01
C LYS A 43 2.27 -5.03 -15.05
N LYS A 44 1.53 -6.13 -15.08
CA LYS A 44 0.48 -6.40 -14.08
C LYS A 44 1.08 -7.02 -12.82
N PRO A 45 0.47 -6.80 -11.65
CA PRO A 45 0.86 -7.48 -10.42
C PRO A 45 0.68 -8.99 -10.58
N LEU A 46 1.59 -9.77 -10.00
CA LEU A 46 1.52 -11.21 -9.92
C LEU A 46 0.90 -11.62 -8.59
N LYS A 47 0.23 -12.77 -8.54
CA LYS A 47 -0.25 -13.33 -7.27
C LYS A 47 0.90 -13.50 -6.30
N PHE A 48 0.65 -13.23 -5.03
CA PHE A 48 1.61 -13.38 -3.94
C PHE A 48 1.08 -14.38 -2.89
N ASP A 49 1.97 -14.87 -2.06
CA ASP A 49 1.62 -15.71 -0.92
C ASP A 49 1.09 -14.82 0.23
N THR A 50 -0.15 -15.06 0.64
CA THR A 50 -0.83 -14.29 1.69
C THR A 50 -0.14 -14.34 3.05
N LYS A 51 0.81 -15.30 3.27
CA LYS A 51 1.66 -15.30 4.47
C LYS A 51 2.39 -13.97 4.68
N TYR A 52 2.70 -13.23 3.60
CA TYR A 52 3.38 -11.94 3.71
C TYR A 52 2.51 -10.83 4.31
N LEU A 53 1.17 -10.95 4.24
CA LEU A 53 0.29 -10.08 5.02
C LEU A 53 0.49 -10.31 6.52
N LYS A 54 0.58 -11.58 6.93
CA LYS A 54 0.73 -11.99 8.35
C LYS A 54 2.08 -11.61 8.97
N ILE A 55 3.05 -11.18 8.17
CA ILE A 55 4.32 -10.66 8.71
C ILE A 55 4.18 -9.18 9.10
N ALA A 56 3.31 -8.44 8.41
CA ALA A 56 3.08 -7.01 8.66
C ALA A 56 1.85 -6.74 9.53
N HIS A 57 0.86 -7.62 9.47
CA HIS A 57 -0.42 -7.46 10.17
C HIS A 57 -0.74 -8.69 11.02
N GLU A 58 -1.46 -8.48 12.11
CA GLU A 58 -1.96 -9.54 12.97
C GLU A 58 -2.98 -10.41 12.24
N SER A 59 -2.98 -11.72 12.55
CA SER A 59 -3.87 -12.68 11.86
C SER A 59 -5.35 -12.34 12.08
N ASP A 60 -5.72 -11.95 13.29
CA ASP A 60 -7.10 -11.63 13.65
C ASP A 60 -7.59 -10.40 12.87
N TYR A 61 -6.72 -9.39 12.69
CA TYR A 61 -7.02 -8.23 11.87
C TYR A 61 -7.23 -8.60 10.39
N ILE A 62 -6.36 -9.45 9.84
CA ILE A 62 -6.52 -9.92 8.45
C ILE A 62 -7.85 -10.65 8.28
N ASP A 63 -8.21 -11.53 9.23
CA ASP A 63 -9.46 -12.27 9.19
C ASP A 63 -10.67 -11.33 9.34
N GLU A 64 -10.59 -10.30 10.19
CA GLU A 64 -11.62 -9.27 10.32
C GLU A 64 -11.81 -8.51 8.99
N VAL A 65 -10.73 -8.03 8.38
CA VAL A 65 -10.79 -7.34 7.08
C VAL A 65 -11.38 -8.23 6.00
N GLU A 66 -10.95 -9.49 5.92
CA GLU A 66 -11.45 -10.44 4.93
C GLU A 66 -12.95 -10.72 5.09
N ASN A 67 -13.45 -10.74 6.32
CA ASN A 67 -14.88 -10.92 6.61
C ASN A 67 -15.71 -9.63 6.42
N SER A 68 -15.07 -8.47 6.42
CA SER A 68 -15.72 -7.16 6.30
C SER A 68 -16.01 -6.74 4.87
N PHE A 69 -15.46 -7.41 3.86
CA PHE A 69 -15.75 -7.06 2.46
C PHE A 69 -17.21 -7.40 2.11
N PRO A 70 -18.04 -6.40 1.79
CA PRO A 70 -19.45 -6.61 1.56
C PRO A 70 -19.70 -7.28 0.20
N LYS A 71 -20.81 -8.03 0.08
CA LYS A 71 -21.27 -8.55 -1.21
C LYS A 71 -21.97 -7.48 -2.06
N LYS A 72 -22.51 -6.42 -1.41
CA LYS A 72 -23.20 -5.27 -2.04
C LYS A 72 -23.02 -4.04 -1.16
N GLY A 73 -23.00 -2.86 -1.78
CA GLY A 73 -22.91 -1.57 -1.07
C GLY A 73 -21.55 -1.32 -0.46
N LEU A 74 -21.53 -0.54 0.60
CA LEU A 74 -20.35 -0.07 1.28
C LEU A 74 -20.34 -0.56 2.73
N HIS A 75 -19.15 -0.79 3.27
CA HIS A 75 -18.92 -1.09 4.68
C HIS A 75 -17.75 -0.24 5.19
N PHE A 76 -17.79 0.15 6.46
CA PHE A 76 -16.79 0.99 7.10
C PHE A 76 -15.91 0.13 8.00
N LEU A 77 -14.61 0.11 7.75
CA LEU A 77 -13.62 -0.53 8.64
C LEU A 77 -13.32 0.38 9.85
N ASP A 78 -13.34 1.69 9.61
CA ASP A 78 -13.28 2.73 10.64
C ASP A 78 -14.07 3.97 10.20
N GLY A 79 -13.83 5.14 10.81
CA GLY A 79 -14.57 6.38 10.53
C GLY A 79 -14.47 6.89 9.10
N ASP A 80 -13.39 6.54 8.38
CA ASP A 80 -13.12 7.05 7.03
C ASP A 80 -12.54 6.01 6.05
N THR A 81 -12.33 4.77 6.49
CA THR A 81 -11.82 3.68 5.64
C THR A 81 -12.97 2.81 5.15
N ILE A 82 -13.40 3.06 3.93
CA ILE A 82 -14.59 2.45 3.33
C ILE A 82 -14.18 1.32 2.38
N VAL A 83 -14.91 0.20 2.44
CA VAL A 83 -14.74 -0.94 1.54
C VAL A 83 -16.02 -1.27 0.79
N SER A 84 -15.86 -1.80 -0.41
CA SER A 84 -16.90 -2.25 -1.34
C SER A 84 -16.59 -3.66 -1.84
N PRO A 85 -17.46 -4.30 -2.62
CA PRO A 85 -17.17 -5.62 -3.20
C PRO A 85 -15.85 -5.70 -3.97
N GLY A 86 -15.46 -4.62 -4.66
CA GLY A 86 -14.20 -4.56 -5.41
C GLY A 86 -12.95 -4.32 -4.57
N SER A 87 -13.11 -3.90 -3.32
CA SER A 87 -12.00 -3.52 -2.44
C SER A 87 -11.09 -4.69 -2.09
N ARG A 88 -11.66 -5.89 -1.92
CA ARG A 88 -10.89 -7.13 -1.66
C ARG A 88 -9.81 -7.35 -2.71
N GLN A 89 -10.18 -7.31 -3.99
CA GLN A 89 -9.22 -7.53 -5.06
C GLN A 89 -8.25 -6.36 -5.19
N ALA A 90 -8.74 -5.13 -5.06
CA ALA A 90 -7.89 -3.94 -5.16
C ALA A 90 -6.82 -3.89 -4.07
N SER A 91 -7.16 -4.14 -2.81
CA SER A 91 -6.21 -4.17 -1.69
C SER A 91 -5.18 -5.29 -1.83
N SER A 92 -5.62 -6.48 -2.25
CA SER A 92 -4.72 -7.60 -2.56
C SER A 92 -3.76 -7.24 -3.70
N ASP A 93 -4.24 -6.64 -4.78
CA ASP A 93 -3.41 -6.26 -5.93
C ASP A 93 -2.46 -5.10 -5.60
N ALA A 94 -2.83 -4.21 -4.66
CA ALA A 94 -1.93 -3.16 -4.19
C ALA A 94 -0.69 -3.76 -3.52
N VAL A 95 -0.87 -4.71 -2.61
CA VAL A 95 0.24 -5.48 -2.01
C VAL A 95 1.01 -6.26 -3.08
N ALA A 96 0.29 -6.97 -3.95
CA ALA A 96 0.88 -7.75 -5.05
C ALA A 96 1.77 -6.90 -5.96
N SER A 97 1.39 -5.62 -6.19
CA SER A 97 2.19 -4.69 -7.00
C SER A 97 3.54 -4.39 -6.38
N ILE A 98 3.59 -4.16 -5.06
CA ILE A 98 4.85 -3.89 -4.37
C ILE A 98 5.74 -5.14 -4.38
N ILE A 99 5.19 -6.32 -4.10
CA ILE A 99 5.94 -7.59 -4.16
C ILE A 99 6.48 -7.84 -5.57
N THR A 100 5.65 -7.65 -6.60
CA THR A 100 6.07 -7.80 -8.01
C THR A 100 7.14 -6.79 -8.39
N ALA A 101 7.05 -5.55 -7.88
CA ALA A 101 8.07 -4.52 -8.09
C ALA A 101 9.42 -4.93 -7.51
N ILE A 102 9.41 -5.41 -6.27
CA ILE A 102 10.61 -5.91 -5.60
C ILE A 102 11.25 -7.05 -6.40
N ASP A 103 10.47 -8.06 -6.78
CA ASP A 103 10.97 -9.19 -7.57
C ASP A 103 11.57 -8.72 -8.90
N SER A 104 10.90 -7.78 -9.59
CA SER A 104 11.37 -7.26 -10.87
C SER A 104 12.69 -6.48 -10.75
N VAL A 105 12.89 -5.75 -9.63
CA VAL A 105 14.15 -5.04 -9.35
C VAL A 105 15.24 -6.03 -8.97
N GLN A 106 14.97 -6.99 -8.10
CA GLN A 106 15.94 -7.99 -7.64
C GLN A 106 16.40 -8.89 -8.79
N ASN A 107 15.49 -9.24 -9.70
CA ASN A 107 15.82 -10.01 -10.91
C ASN A 107 16.43 -9.15 -12.04
N LYS A 108 16.73 -7.87 -11.78
CA LYS A 108 17.33 -6.92 -12.74
C LYS A 108 16.50 -6.68 -14.01
N GLU A 109 15.19 -6.97 -13.95
CA GLU A 109 14.25 -6.68 -15.03
C GLU A 109 14.07 -5.15 -15.18
N PHE A 110 13.96 -4.45 -14.05
CA PHE A 110 13.91 -3.00 -13.96
C PHE A 110 14.97 -2.46 -12.99
N LYS A 111 15.42 -1.22 -13.18
CA LYS A 111 16.27 -0.53 -12.20
C LYS A 111 15.45 0.07 -11.08
N ASN A 112 14.27 0.57 -11.41
CA ASN A 112 13.29 1.13 -10.47
C ASN A 112 11.88 0.84 -10.99
N VAL A 113 10.91 0.90 -10.08
CA VAL A 113 9.50 0.66 -10.39
C VAL A 113 8.65 1.71 -9.68
N PHE A 114 7.61 2.15 -10.35
CA PHE A 114 6.54 2.94 -9.75
C PHE A 114 5.25 2.12 -9.74
N CYS A 115 4.56 2.10 -8.60
CA CYS A 115 3.33 1.35 -8.38
C CYS A 115 2.19 2.33 -8.07
N PRO A 116 1.45 2.83 -9.08
CA PRO A 116 0.26 3.62 -8.85
C PRO A 116 -0.87 2.69 -8.39
N VAL A 117 -1.05 2.59 -7.08
CA VAL A 117 -1.97 1.64 -6.43
C VAL A 117 -3.10 2.35 -5.69
N ARG A 118 -4.20 1.64 -5.47
CA ARG A 118 -5.32 1.91 -4.58
C ARG A 118 -5.82 0.60 -3.98
N PRO A 119 -6.22 0.60 -2.69
CA PRO A 119 -6.13 1.68 -1.69
C PRO A 119 -4.68 2.01 -1.29
N PRO A 120 -4.46 3.16 -0.59
CA PRO A 120 -3.18 3.49 0.03
C PRO A 120 -2.85 2.55 1.19
N GLY A 121 -1.71 2.76 1.89
CA GLY A 121 -1.28 1.78 2.88
C GLY A 121 -0.65 2.32 4.16
N HIS A 122 -0.04 3.50 4.17
CA HIS A 122 0.88 3.92 5.23
C HIS A 122 0.22 4.20 6.60
N HIS A 123 -1.11 4.37 6.64
CA HIS A 123 -1.85 4.52 7.90
C HIS A 123 -2.30 3.20 8.52
N ALA A 124 -2.39 2.09 7.74
CA ALA A 124 -2.76 0.79 8.30
C ALA A 124 -1.70 0.30 9.29
N GLU A 125 -2.08 0.13 10.55
CA GLU A 125 -1.24 -0.39 11.63
C GLU A 125 -1.22 -1.92 11.63
N LYS A 126 -0.58 -2.54 12.59
CA LYS A 126 -0.53 -4.01 12.69
C LYS A 126 -1.91 -4.65 12.80
N ASP A 127 -2.81 -3.99 13.49
CA ASP A 127 -4.09 -4.51 13.96
C ASP A 127 -5.32 -3.69 13.58
N LYS A 128 -5.16 -2.63 12.79
CA LYS A 128 -6.31 -1.81 12.37
C LYS A 128 -6.13 -1.10 11.03
N ALA A 129 -7.24 -0.95 10.31
CA ALA A 129 -7.39 -0.06 9.16
C ALA A 129 -7.62 1.38 9.64
N MET A 130 -7.07 2.35 8.94
CA MET A 130 -7.39 3.76 9.13
C MET A 130 -6.86 4.62 7.97
N GLY A 131 -7.36 5.85 7.85
CA GLY A 131 -6.85 6.81 6.86
C GLY A 131 -6.94 6.29 5.42
N PHE A 132 -8.03 5.64 5.07
CA PHE A 132 -8.28 4.99 3.77
C PHE A 132 -7.42 3.75 3.49
N CYS A 133 -6.54 3.36 4.42
CA CYS A 133 -5.59 2.28 4.27
C CYS A 133 -6.15 0.97 4.84
N ILE A 134 -6.14 -0.08 4.02
CA ILE A 134 -6.61 -1.42 4.41
C ILE A 134 -5.41 -2.27 4.84
N TYR A 135 -4.43 -2.46 3.97
CA TYR A 135 -3.17 -3.12 4.29
C TYR A 135 -2.01 -2.17 4.07
N ASN A 136 -0.97 -2.28 4.88
CA ASN A 136 0.23 -1.47 4.71
C ASN A 136 1.13 -2.04 3.60
N ASN A 137 0.87 -1.61 2.38
CA ASN A 137 1.52 -2.12 1.19
C ASN A 137 3.05 -2.06 1.27
N VAL A 138 3.61 -0.92 1.74
CA VAL A 138 5.06 -0.72 1.82
C VAL A 138 5.68 -1.55 2.94
N ALA A 139 4.97 -1.72 4.06
CA ALA A 139 5.44 -2.55 5.16
C ALA A 139 5.52 -4.03 4.77
N VAL A 140 4.48 -4.55 4.07
CA VAL A 140 4.52 -5.90 3.50
C VAL A 140 5.72 -6.05 2.55
N GLY A 141 5.98 -5.04 1.72
CA GLY A 141 7.14 -5.04 0.82
C GLY A 141 8.48 -5.07 1.55
N ALA A 142 8.64 -4.29 2.61
CA ALA A 142 9.87 -4.29 3.41
C ALA A 142 10.08 -5.64 4.13
N HIS A 143 9.04 -6.20 4.73
CA HIS A 143 9.11 -7.55 5.31
C HIS A 143 9.43 -8.62 4.26
N TYR A 144 8.88 -8.49 3.04
CA TYR A 144 9.21 -9.38 1.93
C TYR A 144 10.69 -9.31 1.54
N LEU A 145 11.29 -8.12 1.51
CA LEU A 145 12.73 -7.95 1.27
C LEU A 145 13.58 -8.62 2.36
N ILE A 146 13.17 -8.48 3.63
CA ILE A 146 13.86 -9.11 4.77
C ILE A 146 13.75 -10.63 4.68
N ASP A 147 12.55 -11.15 4.47
CA ASP A 147 12.30 -12.60 4.51
C ASP A 147 12.89 -13.32 3.29
N LYS A 148 12.53 -12.89 2.08
CA LYS A 148 12.92 -13.58 0.85
C LYS A 148 14.34 -13.27 0.40
N TYR A 149 14.71 -11.99 0.42
CA TYR A 149 16.01 -11.53 -0.13
C TYR A 149 17.06 -11.28 0.94
N LYS A 150 16.73 -11.49 2.23
CA LYS A 150 17.64 -11.37 3.38
C LYS A 150 18.27 -10.00 3.54
N PHE A 151 17.57 -8.95 3.13
CA PHE A 151 18.00 -7.59 3.39
C PHE A 151 18.02 -7.32 4.90
N ASN A 152 19.06 -6.65 5.35
CA ASN A 152 19.28 -6.29 6.75
C ASN A 152 19.28 -4.78 6.98
N LYS A 153 19.13 -3.99 5.92
CA LYS A 153 19.02 -2.52 5.96
C LYS A 153 18.10 -2.08 4.83
N ILE A 154 16.98 -1.50 5.20
CA ILE A 154 15.96 -0.95 4.28
C ILE A 154 15.64 0.45 4.76
N ALA A 155 15.51 1.40 3.83
CA ALA A 155 14.96 2.72 4.12
C ALA A 155 13.59 2.87 3.46
N ILE A 156 12.61 3.32 4.23
CA ILE A 156 11.31 3.77 3.75
C ILE A 156 11.28 5.29 3.93
N ILE A 157 11.09 6.01 2.82
CA ILE A 157 10.97 7.47 2.83
C ILE A 157 9.53 7.81 2.46
N ASP A 158 8.79 8.31 3.43
CA ASP A 158 7.40 8.72 3.30
C ASP A 158 7.33 10.24 3.21
N PHE A 159 6.93 10.74 2.05
CA PHE A 159 6.75 12.16 1.79
C PHE A 159 5.28 12.54 1.56
N ASP A 160 4.35 11.68 1.98
CA ASP A 160 2.94 12.06 2.09
C ASP A 160 2.80 13.24 3.08
N VAL A 161 1.80 14.09 2.84
CA VAL A 161 1.53 15.22 3.72
C VAL A 161 1.09 14.79 5.13
N HIS A 162 0.55 13.58 5.26
CA HIS A 162 0.15 12.98 6.51
C HIS A 162 1.24 12.07 7.08
N HIS A 163 1.38 12.03 8.39
CA HIS A 163 2.29 11.09 9.05
C HIS A 163 1.82 9.65 8.81
N GLY A 164 2.71 8.79 8.31
CA GLY A 164 2.44 7.37 8.09
C GLY A 164 2.56 6.56 9.38
N ASN A 165 1.65 6.79 10.31
CA ASN A 165 1.62 6.18 11.64
C ASN A 165 1.65 4.64 11.59
N GLY A 166 0.98 4.03 10.63
CA GLY A 166 0.94 2.57 10.48
C GLY A 166 2.31 2.00 10.09
N THR A 167 3.02 2.66 9.18
CA THR A 167 4.38 2.24 8.84
C THR A 167 5.33 2.39 10.03
N GLN A 168 5.20 3.49 10.80
CA GLN A 168 5.96 3.69 12.04
C GLN A 168 5.64 2.60 13.06
N ASP A 169 4.36 2.30 13.32
CA ASP A 169 3.93 1.27 14.27
C ASP A 169 4.54 -0.11 13.93
N ILE A 170 4.46 -0.51 12.66
CA ILE A 170 4.95 -1.81 12.21
C ILE A 170 6.47 -1.96 12.39
N PHE A 171 7.24 -0.86 12.24
CA PHE A 171 8.70 -0.92 12.28
C PHE A 171 9.34 -0.23 13.48
N TYR A 172 8.56 0.19 14.48
CA TYR A 172 9.08 0.96 15.62
C TYR A 172 10.26 0.29 16.31
N ASP A 173 10.19 -1.01 16.52
CA ASP A 173 11.25 -1.82 17.16
C ASP A 173 12.08 -2.64 16.16
N ASN A 174 12.06 -2.29 14.86
CA ASN A 174 12.73 -3.09 13.83
C ASN A 174 14.05 -2.44 13.37
N GLU A 175 15.17 -2.92 13.88
CA GLU A 175 16.51 -2.40 13.56
C GLU A 175 16.95 -2.53 12.08
N LYS A 176 16.19 -3.29 11.26
CA LYS A 176 16.49 -3.48 9.84
C LYS A 176 15.84 -2.45 8.94
N VAL A 177 14.88 -1.69 9.47
CA VAL A 177 14.11 -0.71 8.68
C VAL A 177 14.27 0.67 9.28
N LEU A 178 14.83 1.58 8.49
CA LEU A 178 14.84 3.00 8.79
C LEU A 178 13.59 3.64 8.16
N TYR A 179 12.65 4.10 8.98
CA TYR A 179 11.49 4.86 8.53
C TYR A 179 11.75 6.36 8.67
N ILE A 180 11.54 7.10 7.60
CA ILE A 180 11.68 8.56 7.54
C ILE A 180 10.37 9.12 7.01
N SER A 181 9.71 9.99 7.78
CA SER A 181 8.49 10.70 7.36
C SER A 181 8.71 12.20 7.38
N THR A 182 8.25 12.87 6.32
CA THR A 182 8.17 14.33 6.26
C THR A 182 6.71 14.73 6.09
N HIS A 183 6.08 15.26 7.11
CA HIS A 183 4.64 15.47 7.14
C HIS A 183 4.26 16.79 7.77
N GLN A 184 3.02 17.22 7.62
CA GLN A 184 2.48 18.43 8.20
C GLN A 184 1.82 18.13 9.55
N TYR A 185 2.40 18.68 10.63
CA TYR A 185 1.84 18.58 11.98
C TYR A 185 1.06 19.87 12.34
N PRO A 186 -0.06 19.82 13.12
CA PRO A 186 -0.67 18.67 13.78
C PRO A 186 -1.83 18.00 13.01
N PHE A 187 -1.75 17.96 11.68
CA PHE A 187 -2.80 17.38 10.87
C PHE A 187 -2.98 15.88 11.11
N TYR A 188 -3.95 15.28 10.40
CA TYR A 188 -4.22 13.84 10.49
C TYR A 188 -2.93 13.01 10.38
N PRO A 189 -2.76 11.95 11.15
CA PRO A 189 -3.61 11.44 12.23
C PRO A 189 -3.34 12.08 13.60
N GLY A 190 -2.60 13.17 13.70
CA GLY A 190 -2.25 13.86 14.93
C GLY A 190 -1.05 13.25 15.66
N THR A 191 -0.30 12.38 14.98
CA THR A 191 0.94 11.74 15.46
C THR A 191 2.15 12.27 14.71
N GLY A 192 3.37 11.84 15.07
CA GLY A 192 4.60 12.25 14.40
C GLY A 192 5.18 13.58 14.89
N ALA A 193 4.77 14.04 16.07
CA ALA A 193 5.43 15.17 16.74
C ALA A 193 6.73 14.71 17.40
N ASP A 194 7.69 15.64 17.52
CA ASP A 194 8.81 15.48 18.43
C ASP A 194 8.30 15.47 19.88
N ASN A 195 8.70 14.49 20.67
CA ASN A 195 8.45 14.41 22.11
C ASN A 195 9.68 14.85 22.88
#